data_159d8a97210ed27126e71b7a884ce523
#
_entry.id   159d8a97210ed27126e71b7a884ce523
#
_cell.length_a   1.000
_cell.length_b   1.000
_cell.length_c   1.000
_cell.angle_alpha   90.00
_cell.angle_beta   90.00
_cell.angle_gamma   90.00
#
_symmetry.space_group_name_H-M   'P 1'
#
loop_
_entity.id
_entity.type
_entity.pdbx_description
1 polymer ?
#
loop_
_entity_poly.entity_id
_entity_poly.type
_entity_poly.pdbx_seq_one_letter_code
_entity_poly.pdbx_strand_id
1 'polypeptide(L)'
;MTTATAGVVAALTMKYFNVPFEVAWAVMFIQLFWLVAHTLLFGEPYAPGWITPALPLVMGFLAQFEPGLAAIQAMTAVTICVCAIFLFFAVTGLGSRFFEWVPLELRAAIIFGGAISAFNAEFGRLEKMPYTLPIVWGIVFLLMFSVWFSKAKDKVRFFKIMASMALLVGFLVAAIVGPLFGELSFDIKMGWHIPQLGTYIKAVSPFSVGWPGIDVFIKALPLAIMIYIFVFGDLVLGNTLIEQASAVRKDEKIIVNNTRTHFTLFFKNIGHFLMAGPFIPLHGPMWTGVHVFLIERYKTGHRNMKSLYDGLFNWYWPAFILSLLVPVVTFMKPLLPVALSITLILTGFACAYIAISMVNKPASQGYAFFVGMVIAKFGPAWGLCIGVGLYFLLVYKKTPFTVSKA
;
A
#
# COMPACT_ATOMS: atom_id res chain seq x y z
N MET A 1 -4.46 15.06 -6.43
CA MET A 1 -4.20 13.62 -6.44
C MET A 1 -3.45 13.17 -5.19
N THR A 2 -2.24 13.65 -4.90
CA THR A 2 -1.48 13.25 -3.70
C THR A 2 -2.24 13.52 -2.40
N THR A 3 -2.88 14.70 -2.26
CA THR A 3 -3.74 15.03 -1.11
C THR A 3 -4.93 14.07 -0.98
N ALA A 4 -5.55 13.68 -2.10
CA ALA A 4 -6.66 12.74 -2.09
C ALA A 4 -6.22 11.33 -1.71
N THR A 5 -5.13 10.83 -2.29
CA THR A 5 -4.59 9.51 -1.98
C THR A 5 -4.12 9.44 -0.53
N ALA A 6 -3.45 10.50 -0.06
CA ALA A 6 -3.03 10.59 1.32
C ALA A 6 -4.21 10.75 2.30
N GLY A 7 -5.33 11.36 1.86
CA GLY A 7 -6.57 11.43 2.64
C GLY A 7 -7.17 10.06 3.02
N VAL A 8 -6.85 9.00 2.25
CA VAL A 8 -7.21 7.61 2.60
C VAL A 8 -6.72 7.26 4.01
N VAL A 9 -5.55 7.74 4.40
CA VAL A 9 -5.00 7.46 5.75
C VAL A 9 -5.87 8.08 6.84
N ALA A 10 -6.34 9.32 6.64
CA ALA A 10 -7.27 9.95 7.57
C ALA A 10 -8.58 9.15 7.68
N ALA A 11 -9.11 8.64 6.56
CA ALA A 11 -10.30 7.80 6.56
C ALA A 11 -10.09 6.48 7.33
N LEU A 12 -8.94 5.84 7.16
CA LEU A 12 -8.59 4.63 7.90
C LEU A 12 -8.43 4.90 9.40
N THR A 13 -7.78 6.00 9.75
CA THR A 13 -7.59 6.43 11.13
C THR A 13 -8.93 6.71 11.81
N MET A 14 -9.85 7.43 11.13
CA MET A 14 -11.20 7.62 11.62
C MET A 14 -11.93 6.31 11.87
N LYS A 15 -11.87 5.41 10.89
CA LYS A 15 -12.62 4.14 10.91
C LYS A 15 -12.14 3.21 12.01
N TYR A 16 -10.84 3.00 12.12
CA TYR A 16 -10.28 2.00 13.02
C TYR A 16 -9.87 2.57 14.38
N PHE A 17 -9.36 3.80 14.43
CA PHE A 17 -8.91 4.41 15.69
C PHE A 17 -9.98 5.26 16.35
N ASN A 18 -11.14 5.40 15.70
CA ASN A 18 -12.29 6.15 16.24
C ASN A 18 -11.94 7.59 16.66
N VAL A 19 -11.11 8.26 15.87
CA VAL A 19 -10.75 9.67 16.09
C VAL A 19 -11.54 10.58 15.15
N PRO A 20 -11.92 11.79 15.58
CA PRO A 20 -12.61 12.77 14.73
C PRO A 20 -11.78 13.10 13.48
N PHE A 21 -12.46 13.49 12.39
CA PHE A 21 -11.81 13.79 11.11
C PHE A 21 -10.71 14.85 11.22
N GLU A 22 -10.97 15.93 11.94
CA GLU A 22 -10.07 17.07 12.12
C GLU A 22 -8.79 16.66 12.85
N VAL A 23 -8.89 15.68 13.77
CA VAL A 23 -7.76 15.08 14.47
C VAL A 23 -7.04 14.08 13.56
N ALA A 24 -7.79 13.18 12.91
CA ALA A 24 -7.23 12.18 12.01
C ALA A 24 -6.46 12.81 10.85
N TRP A 25 -6.88 13.99 10.37
CA TRP A 25 -6.23 14.70 9.28
C TRP A 25 -4.78 15.09 9.61
N ALA A 26 -4.42 15.22 10.89
CA ALA A 26 -3.06 15.52 11.32
C ALA A 26 -2.03 14.47 10.86
N VAL A 27 -2.45 13.21 10.66
CA VAL A 27 -1.57 12.15 10.15
C VAL A 27 -0.99 12.45 8.77
N MET A 28 -1.67 13.30 7.99
CA MET A 28 -1.22 13.71 6.65
C MET A 28 0.16 14.36 6.67
N PHE A 29 0.43 15.18 7.68
CA PHE A 29 1.69 15.92 7.80
C PHE A 29 2.84 14.98 8.20
N ILE A 30 2.59 14.07 9.12
CA ILE A 30 3.58 13.13 9.62
C ILE A 30 3.98 12.13 8.53
N GLN A 31 3.00 11.57 7.83
CA GLN A 31 3.28 10.62 6.75
C GLN A 31 4.00 11.28 5.56
N LEU A 32 3.65 12.52 5.19
CA LEU A 32 4.33 13.25 4.13
C LEU A 32 5.81 13.50 4.48
N PHE A 33 6.10 13.84 5.73
CA PHE A 33 7.47 13.95 6.22
C PHE A 33 8.25 12.66 5.97
N TRP A 34 7.73 11.49 6.36
CA TRP A 34 8.41 10.21 6.18
C TRP A 34 8.50 9.74 4.73
N LEU A 35 7.58 10.17 3.85
CA LEU A 35 7.70 9.93 2.42
C LEU A 35 8.86 10.74 1.83
N VAL A 36 9.00 12.01 2.21
CA VAL A 36 10.13 12.86 1.79
C VAL A 36 11.44 12.35 2.36
N ALA A 37 11.49 11.97 3.63
CA ALA A 37 12.66 11.43 4.31
C ALA A 37 13.25 10.20 3.61
N HIS A 38 12.45 9.38 2.95
CA HIS A 38 12.87 8.16 2.26
C HIS A 38 14.02 8.40 1.29
N THR A 39 13.94 9.41 0.46
CA THR A 39 14.96 9.74 -0.52
C THR A 39 15.95 10.77 0.00
N LEU A 40 15.47 11.81 0.70
CA LEU A 40 16.34 12.90 1.14
C LEU A 40 17.28 12.49 2.28
N LEU A 41 16.80 11.72 3.27
CA LEU A 41 17.60 11.34 4.43
C LEU A 41 18.30 9.99 4.23
N PHE A 42 17.62 9.03 3.60
CA PHE A 42 18.14 7.68 3.46
C PHE A 42 18.75 7.39 2.10
N GLY A 43 18.57 8.28 1.11
CA GLY A 43 19.15 8.13 -0.22
C GLY A 43 18.62 6.92 -0.98
N GLU A 44 17.37 6.50 -0.73
CA GLU A 44 16.77 5.36 -1.41
C GLU A 44 16.45 5.65 -2.86
N PRO A 45 16.75 4.75 -3.80
CA PRO A 45 16.54 4.95 -5.22
C PRO A 45 15.12 4.56 -5.68
N TYR A 46 14.16 4.49 -4.77
CA TYR A 46 12.78 4.12 -5.06
C TYR A 46 11.84 5.28 -4.80
N ALA A 47 10.79 5.40 -5.61
CA ALA A 47 9.72 6.36 -5.32
C ALA A 47 9.03 5.99 -4.01
N PRO A 48 9.03 6.87 -2.99
CA PRO A 48 8.54 6.52 -1.66
C PRO A 48 7.05 6.18 -1.67
N GLY A 49 6.68 5.16 -0.89
CA GLY A 49 5.31 4.67 -0.81
C GLY A 49 4.98 3.97 0.50
N TRP A 50 3.76 3.43 0.53
CA TRP A 50 3.26 2.57 1.60
C TRP A 50 3.30 1.11 1.18
N ILE A 51 3.10 0.19 2.13
CA ILE A 51 2.92 -1.23 1.83
C ILE A 51 1.47 -1.45 1.38
N THR A 52 1.09 -0.82 0.26
CA THR A 52 -0.29 -0.83 -0.25
C THR A 52 -0.84 -2.24 -0.50
N PRO A 53 -0.08 -3.21 -1.03
CA PRO A 53 -0.59 -4.57 -1.23
C PRO A 53 -0.98 -5.29 0.07
N ALA A 54 -0.36 -4.95 1.21
CA ALA A 54 -0.70 -5.52 2.51
C ALA A 54 -1.89 -4.83 3.19
N LEU A 55 -2.27 -3.63 2.75
CA LEU A 55 -3.32 -2.83 3.38
C LEU A 55 -4.65 -3.59 3.58
N PRO A 56 -5.17 -4.36 2.59
CA PRO A 56 -6.38 -5.13 2.80
C PRO A 56 -6.30 -6.16 3.93
N LEU A 57 -5.13 -6.82 4.09
CA LEU A 57 -4.90 -7.77 5.17
C LEU A 57 -4.81 -7.08 6.53
N VAL A 58 -4.14 -5.93 6.59
CA VAL A 58 -4.10 -5.09 7.79
C VAL A 58 -5.52 -4.65 8.18
N MET A 59 -6.32 -4.20 7.22
CA MET A 59 -7.71 -3.82 7.46
C MET A 59 -8.55 -4.99 7.95
N GLY A 60 -8.40 -6.18 7.36
CA GLY A 60 -9.08 -7.40 7.78
C GLY A 60 -8.67 -7.84 9.19
N PHE A 61 -7.40 -7.65 9.56
CA PHE A 61 -6.93 -7.90 10.92
C PHE A 61 -7.52 -6.90 11.92
N LEU A 62 -7.47 -5.60 11.61
CA LEU A 62 -8.03 -4.55 12.48
C LEU A 62 -9.55 -4.66 12.64
N ALA A 63 -10.26 -5.17 11.65
CA ALA A 63 -11.71 -5.40 11.72
C ALA A 63 -12.12 -6.48 12.76
N GLN A 64 -11.18 -7.25 13.30
CA GLN A 64 -11.42 -8.21 14.38
C GLN A 64 -11.41 -7.57 15.78
N PHE A 65 -11.08 -6.29 15.85
CA PHE A 65 -10.99 -5.52 17.11
C PHE A 65 -12.01 -4.37 17.09
N GLU A 66 -12.51 -4.04 18.27
CA GLU A 66 -13.37 -2.87 18.42
C GLU A 66 -12.62 -1.59 18.01
N PRO A 67 -13.26 -0.71 17.22
CA PRO A 67 -12.66 0.57 16.85
C PRO A 67 -12.28 1.41 18.09
N GLY A 68 -11.15 2.07 18.03
CA GLY A 68 -10.58 2.84 19.14
C GLY A 68 -9.41 2.12 19.77
N LEU A 69 -9.36 2.03 21.09
CA LEU A 69 -8.21 1.54 21.86
C LEU A 69 -7.74 0.15 21.41
N ALA A 70 -8.65 -0.80 21.26
CA ALA A 70 -8.30 -2.17 20.88
C ALA A 70 -7.64 -2.25 19.50
N ALA A 71 -8.17 -1.52 18.52
CA ALA A 71 -7.60 -1.45 17.18
C ALA A 71 -6.27 -0.68 17.15
N ILE A 72 -6.11 0.38 17.96
CA ILE A 72 -4.83 1.10 18.14
C ILE A 72 -3.77 0.15 18.70
N GLN A 73 -4.09 -0.60 19.74
CA GLN A 73 -3.19 -1.59 20.32
C GLN A 73 -2.85 -2.72 19.34
N ALA A 74 -3.85 -3.20 18.59
CA ALA A 74 -3.61 -4.20 17.55
C ALA A 74 -2.65 -3.68 16.46
N MET A 75 -2.84 -2.45 15.99
CA MET A 75 -1.95 -1.85 15.00
C MET A 75 -0.56 -1.52 15.57
N THR A 76 -0.48 -1.18 16.86
CA THR A 76 0.78 -1.05 17.60
C THR A 76 1.57 -2.36 17.55
N ALA A 77 0.92 -3.48 17.88
CA ALA A 77 1.57 -4.80 17.83
C ALA A 77 2.06 -5.15 16.41
N VAL A 78 1.24 -4.91 15.39
CA VAL A 78 1.64 -5.11 13.98
C VAL A 78 2.86 -4.24 13.64
N THR A 79 2.83 -2.96 13.99
CA THR A 79 3.93 -2.03 13.68
C THR A 79 5.24 -2.49 14.32
N ILE A 80 5.21 -2.86 15.61
CA ILE A 80 6.40 -3.33 16.33
C ILE A 80 6.92 -4.65 15.77
N CYS A 81 6.03 -5.62 15.48
CA CYS A 81 6.45 -6.89 14.86
C CYS A 81 7.09 -6.67 13.49
N VAL A 82 6.53 -5.79 12.65
CA VAL A 82 7.08 -5.46 11.33
C VAL A 82 8.42 -4.75 11.47
N CYS A 83 8.56 -3.79 12.40
CA CYS A 83 9.82 -3.14 12.70
C CYS A 83 10.89 -4.13 13.16
N ALA A 84 10.54 -5.08 14.04
CA ALA A 84 11.45 -6.12 14.50
C ALA A 84 11.93 -7.01 13.35
N ILE A 85 11.04 -7.38 12.42
CA ILE A 85 11.39 -8.16 11.21
C ILE A 85 12.34 -7.34 10.31
N PHE A 86 12.04 -6.07 10.05
CA PHE A 86 12.93 -5.22 9.23
C PHE A 86 14.31 -5.07 9.87
N LEU A 87 14.37 -4.82 11.18
CA LEU A 87 15.64 -4.71 11.91
C LEU A 87 16.41 -6.03 11.87
N PHE A 88 15.74 -7.16 12.10
CA PHE A 88 16.36 -8.49 12.05
C PHE A 88 17.02 -8.74 10.69
N PHE A 89 16.31 -8.50 9.59
CA PHE A 89 16.84 -8.70 8.24
C PHE A 89 17.87 -7.63 7.84
N ALA A 90 17.78 -6.42 8.39
CA ALA A 90 18.79 -5.38 8.20
C ALA A 90 20.13 -5.78 8.83
N VAL A 91 20.09 -6.31 10.06
CA VAL A 91 21.31 -6.68 10.80
C VAL A 91 21.92 -7.99 10.29
N THR A 92 21.07 -8.98 9.96
CA THR A 92 21.54 -10.32 9.56
C THR A 92 21.84 -10.45 8.07
N GLY A 93 21.25 -9.60 7.23
CA GLY A 93 21.32 -9.72 5.76
C GLY A 93 20.57 -10.95 5.19
N LEU A 94 19.79 -11.65 6.01
CA LEU A 94 19.13 -12.90 5.62
C LEU A 94 17.84 -12.72 4.82
N GLY A 95 17.44 -11.49 4.49
CA GLY A 95 16.18 -11.21 3.81
C GLY A 95 16.00 -11.97 2.51
N SER A 96 17.01 -12.00 1.64
CA SER A 96 16.97 -12.74 0.38
C SER A 96 16.79 -14.24 0.58
N ARG A 97 17.54 -14.83 1.53
CA ARG A 97 17.44 -16.26 1.86
C ARG A 97 16.07 -16.62 2.39
N PHE A 98 15.52 -15.81 3.28
CA PHE A 98 14.16 -16.03 3.79
C PHE A 98 13.14 -16.04 2.64
N PHE A 99 13.23 -15.09 1.71
CA PHE A 99 12.32 -15.02 0.57
C PHE A 99 12.44 -16.23 -0.35
N GLU A 100 13.65 -16.75 -0.56
CA GLU A 100 13.88 -17.98 -1.33
C GLU A 100 13.28 -19.22 -0.67
N TRP A 101 13.25 -19.27 0.67
CA TRP A 101 12.64 -20.38 1.41
C TRP A 101 11.11 -20.40 1.36
N VAL A 102 10.48 -19.23 1.17
CA VAL A 102 9.02 -19.17 1.03
C VAL A 102 8.63 -19.66 -0.37
N PRO A 103 7.87 -20.77 -0.49
CA PRO A 103 7.48 -21.31 -1.77
C PRO A 103 6.74 -20.29 -2.64
N LEU A 104 6.96 -20.33 -3.94
CA LEU A 104 6.34 -19.42 -4.90
C LEU A 104 4.80 -19.46 -4.81
N GLU A 105 4.25 -20.64 -4.63
CA GLU A 105 2.82 -20.86 -4.50
C GLU A 105 2.24 -20.24 -3.22
N LEU A 106 2.98 -20.32 -2.12
CA LEU A 106 2.57 -19.66 -0.86
C LEU A 106 2.62 -18.13 -1.00
N ARG A 107 3.64 -17.61 -1.66
CA ARG A 107 3.72 -16.16 -1.98
C ARG A 107 2.53 -15.72 -2.84
N ALA A 108 2.22 -16.48 -3.89
CA ALA A 108 1.06 -16.23 -4.73
C ALA A 108 -0.25 -16.28 -3.93
N ALA A 109 -0.40 -17.26 -3.03
CA ALA A 109 -1.56 -17.39 -2.15
C ALA A 109 -1.74 -16.18 -1.21
N ILE A 110 -0.65 -15.69 -0.61
CA ILE A 110 -0.66 -14.50 0.26
C ILE A 110 -1.11 -13.27 -0.53
N ILE A 111 -0.55 -13.07 -1.72
CA ILE A 111 -0.90 -11.95 -2.59
C ILE A 111 -2.36 -12.05 -3.04
N PHE A 112 -2.82 -13.25 -3.39
CA PHE A 112 -4.22 -13.48 -3.78
C PHE A 112 -5.19 -13.26 -2.61
N GLY A 113 -4.80 -13.67 -1.39
CA GLY A 113 -5.54 -13.37 -0.16
C GLY A 113 -5.72 -11.86 0.07
N GLY A 114 -4.69 -11.07 -0.22
CA GLY A 114 -4.78 -9.61 -0.24
C GLY A 114 -5.79 -9.08 -1.26
N ALA A 115 -5.84 -9.66 -2.47
CA ALA A 115 -6.81 -9.32 -3.50
C ALA A 115 -8.25 -9.58 -3.05
N ILE A 116 -8.52 -10.78 -2.53
CA ILE A 116 -9.86 -11.15 -2.02
C ILE A 116 -10.27 -10.23 -0.87
N SER A 117 -9.35 -9.95 0.06
CA SER A 117 -9.61 -9.05 1.20
C SER A 117 -9.95 -7.63 0.72
N ALA A 118 -9.28 -7.15 -0.33
CA ALA A 118 -9.57 -5.84 -0.93
C ALA A 118 -10.98 -5.80 -1.52
N PHE A 119 -11.37 -6.80 -2.31
CA PHE A 119 -12.70 -6.88 -2.91
C PHE A 119 -13.80 -7.03 -1.85
N ASN A 120 -13.60 -7.88 -0.84
CA ASN A 120 -14.56 -8.04 0.25
C ASN A 120 -14.80 -6.73 1.01
N ALA A 121 -13.77 -5.90 1.20
CA ALA A 121 -13.90 -4.59 1.84
C ALA A 121 -14.77 -3.61 1.05
N GLU A 122 -14.93 -3.83 -0.26
CA GLU A 122 -15.71 -2.94 -1.13
C GLU A 122 -17.22 -3.27 -1.13
N PHE A 123 -17.62 -4.51 -0.85
CA PHE A 123 -19.05 -4.85 -0.83
C PHE A 123 -19.84 -4.00 0.15
N GLY A 124 -19.35 -3.80 1.37
CA GLY A 124 -20.01 -2.93 2.35
C GLY A 124 -20.00 -1.43 2.02
N ARG A 125 -19.09 -0.99 1.11
CA ARG A 125 -19.13 0.39 0.59
C ARG A 125 -20.11 0.52 -0.55
N LEU A 126 -20.22 -0.50 -1.42
CA LEU A 126 -21.22 -0.56 -2.49
C LEU A 126 -22.64 -0.44 -1.94
N GLU A 127 -22.95 -1.06 -0.80
CA GLU A 127 -24.26 -0.91 -0.15
C GLU A 127 -24.57 0.54 0.23
N LYS A 128 -23.55 1.34 0.59
CA LYS A 128 -23.70 2.74 0.97
C LYS A 128 -23.65 3.72 -0.20
N MET A 129 -23.03 3.33 -1.30
CA MET A 129 -22.80 4.17 -2.49
C MET A 129 -22.99 3.33 -3.77
N PRO A 130 -24.22 2.79 -3.98
CA PRO A 130 -24.49 1.83 -5.06
C PRO A 130 -24.41 2.42 -6.46
N TYR A 131 -24.49 3.74 -6.64
CA TYR A 131 -24.38 4.40 -7.92
C TYR A 131 -23.02 5.04 -8.16
N THR A 132 -22.51 5.80 -7.20
CA THR A 132 -21.26 6.55 -7.36
C THR A 132 -20.07 5.62 -7.56
N LEU A 133 -19.92 4.58 -6.73
CA LEU A 133 -18.74 3.72 -6.80
C LEU A 133 -18.63 2.93 -8.12
N PRO A 134 -19.68 2.23 -8.61
CA PRO A 134 -19.59 1.52 -9.88
C PRO A 134 -19.29 2.43 -11.07
N ILE A 135 -19.87 3.64 -11.11
CA ILE A 135 -19.61 4.62 -12.17
C ILE A 135 -18.14 5.06 -12.12
N VAL A 136 -17.63 5.39 -10.94
CA VAL A 136 -16.23 5.81 -10.74
C VAL A 136 -15.26 4.68 -11.11
N TRP A 137 -15.52 3.46 -10.66
CA TRP A 137 -14.70 2.29 -11.02
C TRP A 137 -14.70 2.08 -12.53
N GLY A 138 -15.88 2.08 -13.16
CA GLY A 138 -16.01 1.92 -14.60
C GLY A 138 -15.19 2.94 -15.39
N ILE A 139 -15.22 4.21 -14.99
CA ILE A 139 -14.45 5.27 -15.64
C ILE A 139 -12.94 5.10 -15.40
N VAL A 140 -12.52 4.82 -14.17
CA VAL A 140 -11.11 4.62 -13.85
C VAL A 140 -10.54 3.41 -14.61
N PHE A 141 -11.27 2.28 -14.64
CA PHE A 141 -10.84 1.10 -15.38
C PHE A 141 -10.84 1.33 -16.89
N LEU A 142 -11.83 2.05 -17.43
CA LEU A 142 -11.85 2.45 -18.85
C LEU A 142 -10.60 3.28 -19.20
N LEU A 143 -10.25 4.26 -18.38
CA LEU A 143 -9.08 5.12 -18.63
C LEU A 143 -7.75 4.37 -18.52
N MET A 144 -7.67 3.38 -17.62
CA MET A 144 -6.41 2.66 -17.35
C MET A 144 -6.22 1.43 -18.23
N PHE A 145 -7.28 0.65 -18.49
CA PHE A 145 -7.16 -0.70 -19.03
C PHE A 145 -7.93 -0.94 -20.33
N SER A 146 -8.79 0.00 -20.78
CA SER A 146 -9.55 -0.19 -22.03
C SER A 146 -8.63 -0.19 -23.26
N VAL A 147 -8.74 -1.24 -24.05
CA VAL A 147 -8.03 -1.35 -25.35
C VAL A 147 -8.43 -0.24 -26.32
N TRP A 148 -9.72 0.09 -26.35
CA TRP A 148 -10.25 1.19 -27.16
C TRP A 148 -9.66 2.53 -26.74
N PHE A 149 -9.67 2.83 -25.47
CA PHE A 149 -9.13 4.08 -24.94
C PHE A 149 -7.60 4.15 -25.08
N SER A 150 -6.91 3.01 -25.00
CA SER A 150 -5.48 2.93 -25.27
C SER A 150 -5.13 3.40 -26.68
N LYS A 151 -5.92 2.97 -27.69
CA LYS A 151 -5.74 3.44 -29.08
C LYS A 151 -6.08 4.92 -29.26
N ALA A 152 -7.07 5.43 -28.52
CA ALA A 152 -7.48 6.84 -28.58
C ALA A 152 -6.46 7.78 -27.93
N LYS A 153 -5.85 7.38 -26.78
CA LYS A 153 -4.83 8.19 -26.08
C LYS A 153 -3.55 8.36 -26.90
N ASP A 154 -3.22 7.40 -27.76
CA ASP A 154 -2.05 7.52 -28.62
C ASP A 154 -2.23 8.57 -29.74
N LYS A 155 -3.49 8.84 -30.12
CA LYS A 155 -3.84 9.81 -31.18
C LYS A 155 -4.11 11.21 -30.64
N VAL A 156 -4.64 11.34 -29.42
CA VAL A 156 -5.14 12.61 -28.89
C VAL A 156 -4.48 12.94 -27.55
N ARG A 157 -3.70 14.03 -27.51
CA ARG A 157 -2.99 14.49 -26.33
C ARG A 157 -3.88 14.67 -25.09
N PHE A 158 -5.11 15.13 -25.25
CA PHE A 158 -6.09 15.28 -24.17
C PHE A 158 -6.38 13.93 -23.48
N PHE A 159 -6.63 12.86 -24.25
CA PHE A 159 -6.88 11.53 -23.70
C PHE A 159 -5.63 10.94 -23.00
N LYS A 160 -4.44 11.24 -23.52
CA LYS A 160 -3.19 10.87 -22.84
C LYS A 160 -3.06 11.51 -21.47
N ILE A 161 -3.44 12.79 -21.34
CA ILE A 161 -3.46 13.50 -20.05
C ILE A 161 -4.52 12.87 -19.12
N MET A 162 -5.74 12.64 -19.61
CA MET A 162 -6.81 12.00 -18.82
C MET A 162 -6.38 10.62 -18.29
N ALA A 163 -5.76 9.78 -19.12
CA ALA A 163 -5.25 8.48 -18.70
C ALA A 163 -4.19 8.58 -17.60
N SER A 164 -3.27 9.55 -17.72
CA SER A 164 -2.23 9.79 -16.69
C SER A 164 -2.80 10.31 -15.37
N MET A 165 -4.02 10.84 -15.39
CA MET A 165 -4.73 11.41 -14.24
C MET A 165 -6.02 10.64 -13.90
N ALA A 166 -6.11 9.36 -14.25
CA ALA A 166 -7.33 8.56 -14.12
C ALA A 166 -7.95 8.61 -12.71
N LEU A 167 -7.13 8.58 -11.66
CA LEU A 167 -7.61 8.72 -10.28
C LEU A 167 -8.23 10.09 -10.00
N LEU A 168 -7.62 11.17 -10.51
CA LEU A 168 -8.18 12.53 -10.37
C LEU A 168 -9.51 12.63 -11.12
N VAL A 169 -9.58 12.07 -12.32
CA VAL A 169 -10.82 12.02 -13.09
C VAL A 169 -11.91 11.25 -12.29
N GLY A 170 -11.54 10.12 -11.67
CA GLY A 170 -12.45 9.38 -10.79
C GLY A 170 -12.98 10.23 -9.63
N PHE A 171 -12.13 11.04 -8.98
CA PHE A 171 -12.59 11.96 -7.92
C PHE A 171 -13.50 13.06 -8.44
N LEU A 172 -13.19 13.65 -9.59
CA LEU A 172 -14.06 14.68 -10.21
C LEU A 172 -15.41 14.10 -10.59
N VAL A 173 -15.44 12.89 -11.13
CA VAL A 173 -16.69 12.18 -11.42
C VAL A 173 -17.47 11.92 -10.12
N ALA A 174 -16.82 11.44 -9.07
CA ALA A 174 -17.49 11.23 -7.78
C ALA A 174 -18.06 12.52 -7.19
N ALA A 175 -17.34 13.65 -7.35
CA ALA A 175 -17.79 14.97 -6.88
C ALA A 175 -19.03 15.48 -7.62
N ILE A 176 -19.27 14.99 -8.83
CA ILE A 176 -20.47 15.34 -9.64
C ILE A 176 -21.57 14.30 -9.40
N VAL A 177 -21.25 13.03 -9.57
CA VAL A 177 -22.23 11.92 -9.55
C VAL A 177 -22.77 11.70 -8.14
N GLY A 178 -21.91 11.76 -7.12
CA GLY A 178 -22.31 11.51 -5.74
C GLY A 178 -23.43 12.41 -5.23
N PRO A 179 -23.36 13.74 -5.41
CA PRO A 179 -24.48 14.63 -5.08
C PRO A 179 -25.73 14.40 -5.93
N LEU A 180 -25.59 14.05 -7.21
CA LEU A 180 -26.74 13.79 -8.10
C LEU A 180 -27.59 12.60 -7.61
N PHE A 181 -26.95 11.59 -7.02
CA PHE A 181 -27.63 10.43 -6.42
C PHE A 181 -27.86 10.57 -4.90
N GLY A 182 -27.50 11.71 -4.31
CA GLY A 182 -27.65 11.94 -2.87
C GLY A 182 -26.71 11.10 -1.98
N GLU A 183 -25.67 10.50 -2.56
CA GLU A 183 -24.71 9.65 -1.85
C GLU A 183 -23.55 10.44 -1.23
N LEU A 184 -23.27 11.64 -1.73
CA LEU A 184 -22.27 12.58 -1.22
C LEU A 184 -22.87 13.96 -1.01
N SER A 185 -22.46 14.62 0.08
CA SER A 185 -22.79 16.03 0.36
C SER A 185 -21.53 16.81 0.68
N PHE A 186 -21.43 18.03 0.19
CA PHE A 186 -20.27 18.88 0.38
C PHE A 186 -20.66 20.10 1.23
N ASP A 187 -20.01 20.26 2.37
CA ASP A 187 -20.09 21.46 3.23
C ASP A 187 -18.71 22.12 3.25
N ILE A 188 -18.48 22.99 2.24
CA ILE A 188 -17.17 23.62 2.03
C ILE A 188 -17.07 24.84 2.93
N LYS A 189 -16.12 24.78 3.88
CA LYS A 189 -15.80 25.86 4.81
C LYS A 189 -14.54 26.59 4.36
N MET A 190 -14.47 27.88 4.64
CA MET A 190 -13.29 28.70 4.36
C MET A 190 -12.38 28.80 5.58
N GLY A 191 -11.09 29.02 5.36
CA GLY A 191 -10.10 29.23 6.42
C GLY A 191 -8.85 28.39 6.28
N TRP A 192 -8.05 28.41 7.35
CA TRP A 192 -6.85 27.61 7.49
C TRP A 192 -7.04 26.48 8.46
N HIS A 193 -6.61 25.29 8.07
CA HIS A 193 -6.60 24.12 8.95
C HIS A 193 -5.28 24.08 9.74
N ILE A 194 -5.39 24.17 11.06
CA ILE A 194 -4.24 23.96 11.94
C ILE A 194 -4.20 22.49 12.31
N PRO A 195 -3.15 21.73 11.93
CA PRO A 195 -3.05 20.30 12.23
C PRO A 195 -3.04 20.06 13.75
N GLN A 196 -3.97 19.26 14.23
CA GLN A 196 -4.10 18.93 15.66
C GLN A 196 -3.13 17.82 16.07
N LEU A 197 -1.83 17.98 15.80
CA LEU A 197 -0.79 16.99 16.03
C LEU A 197 -0.75 16.50 17.48
N GLY A 198 -0.78 17.42 18.44
CA GLY A 198 -0.75 17.06 19.85
C GLY A 198 -1.97 16.25 20.30
N THR A 199 -3.17 16.61 19.83
CA THR A 199 -4.41 15.86 20.09
C THR A 199 -4.35 14.47 19.43
N TYR A 200 -3.88 14.41 18.19
CA TYR A 200 -3.70 13.16 17.45
C TYR A 200 -2.75 12.21 18.20
N ILE A 201 -1.55 12.68 18.55
CA ILE A 201 -0.54 11.88 19.27
C ILE A 201 -1.10 11.35 20.60
N LYS A 202 -1.78 12.20 21.38
CA LYS A 202 -2.42 11.78 22.62
C LYS A 202 -3.50 10.73 22.42
N ALA A 203 -4.23 10.79 21.30
CA ALA A 203 -5.31 9.86 21.01
C ALA A 203 -4.83 8.47 20.54
N VAL A 204 -3.65 8.37 19.87
CA VAL A 204 -3.25 7.12 19.19
C VAL A 204 -1.88 6.58 19.63
N SER A 205 -1.06 7.37 20.35
CA SER A 205 0.25 6.92 20.79
C SER A 205 0.15 5.91 21.93
N PRO A 206 0.84 4.76 21.87
CA PRO A 206 0.83 3.78 22.96
C PRO A 206 1.42 4.33 24.27
N PHE A 207 2.21 5.38 24.20
CA PHE A 207 2.71 6.09 25.40
C PHE A 207 1.60 6.86 26.14
N SER A 208 0.50 7.18 25.46
CA SER A 208 -0.67 7.86 26.03
C SER A 208 -1.82 6.92 26.31
N VAL A 209 -2.08 5.96 25.39
CA VAL A 209 -3.27 5.08 25.46
C VAL A 209 -2.97 3.69 26.03
N GLY A 210 -1.70 3.36 26.24
CA GLY A 210 -1.25 2.07 26.77
C GLY A 210 -0.81 1.07 25.68
N TRP A 211 0.02 0.13 26.09
CA TRP A 211 0.61 -0.89 25.23
C TRP A 211 -0.30 -2.12 25.12
N PRO A 212 -0.23 -2.85 23.98
CA PRO A 212 -0.95 -4.11 23.81
C PRO A 212 -0.41 -5.21 24.73
N GLY A 213 -1.28 -6.15 25.10
CA GLY A 213 -0.87 -7.39 25.76
C GLY A 213 -0.08 -8.32 24.82
N ILE A 214 0.63 -9.28 25.41
CA ILE A 214 1.45 -10.24 24.65
C ILE A 214 0.62 -11.09 23.68
N ASP A 215 -0.63 -11.38 24.03
CA ASP A 215 -1.58 -12.12 23.18
C ASP A 215 -1.86 -11.39 21.85
N VAL A 216 -1.90 -10.05 21.88
CA VAL A 216 -2.09 -9.23 20.68
C VAL A 216 -0.85 -9.30 19.78
N PHE A 217 0.37 -9.31 20.35
CA PHE A 217 1.61 -9.51 19.60
C PHE A 217 1.64 -10.89 18.91
N ILE A 218 1.23 -11.95 19.62
CA ILE A 218 1.16 -13.30 19.06
C ILE A 218 0.16 -13.33 17.87
N LYS A 219 -0.98 -12.68 17.98
CA LYS A 219 -1.96 -12.57 16.89
C LYS A 219 -1.44 -11.73 15.70
N ALA A 220 -0.60 -10.72 15.95
CA ALA A 220 -0.06 -9.82 14.94
C ALA A 220 1.11 -10.43 14.14
N LEU A 221 1.87 -11.37 14.74
CA LEU A 221 3.09 -11.92 14.14
C LEU A 221 2.87 -12.58 12.77
N PRO A 222 1.84 -13.43 12.54
CA PRO A 222 1.59 -14.00 11.22
C PRO A 222 1.32 -12.94 10.15
N LEU A 223 0.59 -11.88 10.49
CA LEU A 223 0.36 -10.76 9.59
C LEU A 223 1.66 -10.02 9.29
N ALA A 224 2.52 -9.78 10.29
CA ALA A 224 3.80 -9.11 10.10
C ALA A 224 4.73 -9.89 9.15
N ILE A 225 4.72 -11.24 9.22
CA ILE A 225 5.46 -12.10 8.28
C ILE A 225 4.90 -11.95 6.86
N MET A 226 3.59 -11.94 6.69
CA MET A 226 2.96 -11.73 5.38
C MET A 226 3.28 -10.35 4.81
N ILE A 227 3.23 -9.31 5.64
CA ILE A 227 3.62 -7.94 5.25
C ILE A 227 5.06 -7.91 4.73
N TYR A 228 5.97 -8.61 5.40
CA TYR A 228 7.36 -8.70 4.95
C TYR A 228 7.50 -9.37 3.58
N ILE A 229 6.70 -10.41 3.30
CA ILE A 229 6.70 -11.08 1.99
C ILE A 229 6.27 -10.11 0.87
N PHE A 230 5.27 -9.25 1.10
CA PHE A 230 4.90 -8.20 0.15
C PHE A 230 6.03 -7.19 -0.06
N VAL A 231 6.65 -6.73 1.03
CA VAL A 231 7.75 -5.76 0.98
C VAL A 231 8.92 -6.30 0.19
N PHE A 232 9.28 -7.56 0.41
CA PHE A 232 10.39 -8.16 -0.32
C PHE A 232 10.06 -8.34 -1.82
N GLY A 233 8.82 -8.68 -2.16
CA GLY A 233 8.33 -8.69 -3.53
C GLY A 233 8.48 -7.34 -4.23
N ASP A 234 8.11 -6.27 -3.55
CA ASP A 234 8.31 -4.89 -4.03
C ASP A 234 9.79 -4.55 -4.23
N LEU A 235 10.67 -4.98 -3.31
CA LEU A 235 12.12 -4.78 -3.43
C LEU A 235 12.70 -5.49 -4.64
N VAL A 236 12.32 -6.75 -4.87
CA VAL A 236 12.77 -7.51 -6.04
C VAL A 236 12.33 -6.82 -7.33
N LEU A 237 11.08 -6.38 -7.41
CA LEU A 237 10.56 -5.64 -8.57
C LEU A 237 11.31 -4.31 -8.77
N GLY A 238 11.49 -3.53 -7.71
CA GLY A 238 12.20 -2.25 -7.78
C GLY A 238 13.65 -2.41 -8.26
N ASN A 239 14.35 -3.42 -7.73
CA ASN A 239 15.72 -3.74 -8.15
C ASN A 239 15.77 -4.12 -9.64
N THR A 240 14.87 -5.01 -10.08
CA THR A 240 14.80 -5.44 -11.49
C THR A 240 14.56 -4.25 -12.43
N LEU A 241 13.67 -3.33 -12.06
CA LEU A 241 13.41 -2.12 -12.85
C LEU A 241 14.65 -1.22 -12.95
N ILE A 242 15.38 -1.05 -11.85
CA ILE A 242 16.63 -0.26 -11.82
C ILE A 242 17.73 -0.94 -12.65
N GLU A 243 17.87 -2.27 -12.55
CA GLU A 243 18.82 -3.04 -13.36
C GLU A 243 18.53 -2.90 -14.86
N GLN A 244 17.27 -3.05 -15.27
CA GLN A 244 16.86 -2.82 -16.65
C GLN A 244 17.14 -1.39 -17.13
N ALA A 245 16.95 -0.40 -16.26
CA ALA A 245 17.26 0.99 -16.58
C ALA A 245 18.77 1.21 -16.72
N SER A 246 19.57 0.61 -15.84
CA SER A 246 21.04 0.69 -15.86
C SER A 246 21.64 -0.01 -17.10
N ALA A 247 20.96 -0.99 -17.68
CA ALA A 247 21.35 -1.59 -18.95
C ALA A 247 21.24 -0.61 -20.14
N VAL A 248 20.26 0.32 -20.09
CA VAL A 248 20.03 1.35 -21.10
C VAL A 248 20.85 2.61 -20.84
N ARG A 249 20.93 3.02 -19.54
CA ARG A 249 21.60 4.25 -19.08
C ARG A 249 22.93 3.90 -18.41
N LYS A 250 24.02 4.02 -19.19
CA LYS A 250 25.40 3.76 -18.70
C LYS A 250 26.11 5.02 -18.19
N ASP A 251 25.51 6.16 -18.40
CA ASP A 251 26.01 7.50 -18.01
C ASP A 251 25.81 7.79 -16.52
N GLU A 252 24.96 7.03 -15.82
CA GLU A 252 24.69 7.21 -14.39
C GLU A 252 24.61 5.84 -13.70
N LYS A 253 25.22 5.72 -12.52
CA LYS A 253 25.19 4.52 -11.69
C LYS A 253 24.21 4.69 -10.54
N ILE A 254 23.14 3.92 -10.54
CA ILE A 254 22.19 3.87 -9.42
C ILE A 254 22.64 2.77 -8.46
N ILE A 255 22.86 3.13 -7.20
CA ILE A 255 23.31 2.20 -6.16
C ILE A 255 22.10 1.65 -5.40
N VAL A 256 21.87 0.36 -5.55
CA VAL A 256 20.89 -0.40 -4.78
C VAL A 256 21.61 -1.12 -3.63
N ASN A 257 21.06 -1.04 -2.42
CA ASN A 257 21.57 -1.73 -1.25
C ASN A 257 20.42 -2.21 -0.36
N ASN A 258 20.12 -3.51 -0.45
CA ASN A 258 19.00 -4.11 0.26
C ASN A 258 19.11 -3.97 1.80
N THR A 259 20.32 -4.05 2.36
CA THR A 259 20.53 -3.85 3.80
C THR A 259 20.15 -2.43 4.21
N ARG A 260 20.62 -1.42 3.46
CA ARG A 260 20.23 -0.02 3.69
C ARG A 260 18.71 0.12 3.62
N THR A 261 18.07 -0.48 2.62
CA THR A 261 16.62 -0.38 2.47
C THR A 261 15.87 -0.99 3.66
N HIS A 262 16.32 -2.12 4.20
CA HIS A 262 15.73 -2.68 5.42
C HIS A 262 15.90 -1.75 6.64
N PHE A 263 17.06 -1.11 6.81
CA PHE A 263 17.24 -0.07 7.83
C PHE A 263 16.34 1.13 7.58
N THR A 264 16.22 1.59 6.34
CA THR A 264 15.31 2.69 5.97
C THR A 264 13.87 2.36 6.35
N LEU A 265 13.41 1.15 6.05
CA LEU A 265 12.06 0.70 6.41
C LEU A 265 11.86 0.61 7.92
N PHE A 266 12.84 0.10 8.65
CA PHE A 266 12.83 0.11 10.10
C PHE A 266 12.72 1.54 10.64
N PHE A 267 13.61 2.44 10.26
CA PHE A 267 13.63 3.82 10.76
C PHE A 267 12.39 4.62 10.38
N LYS A 268 11.84 4.43 9.18
CA LYS A 268 10.60 5.09 8.78
C LYS A 268 9.41 4.66 9.64
N ASN A 269 9.25 3.35 9.84
CA ASN A 269 8.11 2.82 10.60
C ASN A 269 8.26 3.08 12.10
N ILE A 270 9.45 2.84 12.68
CA ILE A 270 9.67 3.12 14.10
C ILE A 270 9.67 4.62 14.40
N GLY A 271 10.22 5.43 13.50
CA GLY A 271 10.24 6.88 13.66
C GLY A 271 8.83 7.47 13.58
N HIS A 272 7.99 7.02 12.63
CA HIS A 272 6.58 7.41 12.60
C HIS A 272 5.88 7.00 13.90
N PHE A 273 6.09 5.77 14.32
CA PHE A 273 5.51 5.22 15.54
C PHE A 273 5.88 6.04 16.80
N LEU A 274 7.15 6.39 16.95
CA LEU A 274 7.62 7.19 18.09
C LEU A 274 7.10 8.63 18.04
N MET A 275 6.95 9.20 16.84
CA MET A 275 6.44 10.57 16.67
C MET A 275 4.94 10.67 16.82
N ALA A 276 4.19 9.66 16.39
CA ALA A 276 2.75 9.79 16.19
C ALA A 276 1.94 8.52 16.44
N GLY A 277 2.54 7.45 16.97
CA GLY A 277 1.85 6.17 17.16
C GLY A 277 1.77 5.33 15.88
N PRO A 278 0.93 4.28 15.87
CA PRO A 278 0.89 3.32 14.77
C PRO A 278 0.29 3.91 13.49
N PHE A 279 0.82 3.48 12.35
CA PHE A 279 0.43 3.94 11.01
C PHE A 279 -0.16 2.80 10.20
N ILE A 280 -1.48 2.84 9.92
CA ILE A 280 -2.21 1.71 9.32
C ILE A 280 -1.61 1.21 8.00
N PRO A 281 -1.26 2.07 7.00
CA PRO A 281 -0.67 1.59 5.76
C PRO A 281 0.74 1.02 5.89
N LEU A 282 1.47 1.35 6.96
CA LEU A 282 2.90 1.14 7.12
C LEU A 282 3.73 1.77 5.97
N HIS A 283 4.94 2.21 6.27
CA HIS A 283 5.86 2.74 5.26
C HIS A 283 6.54 1.60 4.51
N GLY A 284 6.37 1.59 3.20
CA GLY A 284 6.96 0.61 2.29
C GLY A 284 8.21 1.10 1.58
N PRO A 285 8.85 0.21 0.79
CA PRO A 285 10.04 0.54 0.02
C PRO A 285 9.72 1.45 -1.16
N MET A 286 8.59 1.26 -1.82
CA MET A 286 8.24 2.06 -2.99
C MET A 286 6.73 2.19 -3.21
N TRP A 287 6.37 3.22 -3.95
CA TRP A 287 5.08 3.33 -4.63
C TRP A 287 5.25 2.79 -6.05
N THR A 288 4.91 1.54 -6.23
CA THR A 288 5.21 0.76 -7.44
C THR A 288 4.82 1.48 -8.74
N GLY A 289 3.59 1.99 -8.84
CA GLY A 289 3.13 2.67 -10.05
C GLY A 289 3.91 3.94 -10.38
N VAL A 290 4.26 4.73 -9.37
CA VAL A 290 5.09 5.93 -9.55
C VAL A 290 6.53 5.55 -9.87
N HIS A 291 7.06 4.51 -9.24
CA HIS A 291 8.42 4.04 -9.50
C HIS A 291 8.59 3.55 -10.94
N VAL A 292 7.65 2.72 -11.45
CA VAL A 292 7.64 2.30 -12.86
C VAL A 292 7.64 3.52 -13.78
N PHE A 293 6.78 4.49 -13.54
CA PHE A 293 6.72 5.71 -14.34
C PHE A 293 8.04 6.49 -14.33
N LEU A 294 8.67 6.64 -13.16
CA LEU A 294 9.98 7.33 -13.03
C LEU A 294 11.08 6.59 -13.78
N ILE A 295 11.14 5.26 -13.65
CA ILE A 295 12.14 4.42 -14.33
C ILE A 295 11.95 4.49 -15.84
N GLU A 296 10.73 4.38 -16.36
CA GLU A 296 10.49 4.52 -17.81
C GLU A 296 10.89 5.91 -18.32
N ARG A 297 10.64 6.95 -17.54
CA ARG A 297 11.07 8.29 -17.90
C ARG A 297 12.59 8.47 -17.80
N TYR A 298 13.25 7.80 -16.87
CA TYR A 298 14.70 7.76 -16.75
C TYR A 298 15.35 7.11 -17.97
N LYS A 299 14.81 6.01 -18.46
CA LYS A 299 15.30 5.32 -19.67
C LYS A 299 15.30 6.20 -20.91
N THR A 300 14.47 7.24 -20.99
CA THR A 300 14.47 8.16 -22.15
C THR A 300 15.73 9.03 -22.29
N GLY A 301 16.59 9.09 -21.29
CA GLY A 301 17.85 9.82 -21.33
C GLY A 301 17.76 11.34 -21.13
N HIS A 302 16.56 11.92 -21.10
CA HIS A 302 16.37 13.37 -21.00
C HIS A 302 16.66 13.96 -19.62
N ARG A 303 16.64 13.11 -18.57
CA ARG A 303 16.85 13.53 -17.18
C ARG A 303 17.65 12.48 -16.41
N ASN A 304 18.44 12.94 -15.45
CA ASN A 304 19.09 12.08 -14.47
C ASN A 304 18.12 11.69 -13.33
N MET A 305 18.47 10.71 -12.54
CA MET A 305 17.62 10.22 -11.46
C MET A 305 17.33 11.30 -10.43
N LYS A 306 18.34 12.10 -10.03
CA LYS A 306 18.16 13.23 -9.11
C LYS A 306 17.09 14.20 -9.59
N SER A 307 17.15 14.63 -10.84
CA SER A 307 16.19 15.57 -11.43
C SER A 307 14.75 15.00 -11.47
N LEU A 308 14.60 13.68 -11.60
CA LEU A 308 13.28 13.03 -11.54
C LEU A 308 12.74 13.03 -10.12
N TYR A 309 13.58 12.79 -9.11
CA TYR A 309 13.19 12.86 -7.69
C TYR A 309 12.90 14.29 -7.24
N ASP A 310 13.66 15.27 -7.68
CA ASP A 310 13.36 16.70 -7.44
C ASP A 310 11.95 17.03 -7.98
N GLY A 311 11.60 16.50 -9.16
CA GLY A 311 10.25 16.61 -9.71
C GLY A 311 9.18 15.93 -8.86
N LEU A 312 9.48 14.77 -8.26
CA LEU A 312 8.57 14.07 -7.35
C LEU A 312 8.32 14.86 -6.06
N PHE A 313 9.35 15.48 -5.48
CA PHE A 313 9.20 16.33 -4.29
C PHE A 313 8.35 17.55 -4.56
N ASN A 314 8.38 18.10 -5.77
CA ASN A 314 7.50 19.19 -6.17
C ASN A 314 5.99 18.80 -6.13
N TRP A 315 5.65 17.51 -6.05
CA TRP A 315 4.27 17.07 -5.82
C TRP A 315 3.89 17.05 -4.34
N TYR A 316 4.84 16.73 -3.45
CA TYR A 316 4.58 16.65 -2.01
C TYR A 316 4.38 18.03 -1.39
N TRP A 317 5.13 19.06 -1.82
CA TRP A 317 4.97 20.43 -1.31
C TRP A 317 3.58 21.01 -1.54
N PRO A 318 2.99 20.97 -2.75
CA PRO A 318 1.61 21.39 -2.94
C PRO A 318 0.61 20.57 -2.10
N ALA A 319 0.81 19.26 -1.95
CA ALA A 319 -0.05 18.44 -1.14
C ALA A 319 -0.01 18.86 0.34
N PHE A 320 1.17 19.21 0.85
CA PHE A 320 1.34 19.72 2.21
C PHE A 320 0.60 21.05 2.40
N ILE A 321 0.81 22.03 1.49
CA ILE A 321 0.16 23.33 1.54
C ILE A 321 -1.38 23.19 1.39
N LEU A 322 -1.84 22.39 0.43
CA LEU A 322 -3.26 22.18 0.20
C LEU A 322 -3.95 21.50 1.41
N SER A 323 -3.21 20.70 2.17
CA SER A 323 -3.72 20.08 3.40
C SER A 323 -3.94 21.05 4.55
N LEU A 324 -3.41 22.30 4.44
CA LEU A 324 -3.66 23.40 5.39
C LEU A 324 -4.87 24.25 5.01
N LEU A 325 -5.45 24.08 3.83
CA LEU A 325 -6.59 24.86 3.37
C LEU A 325 -7.91 24.18 3.72
N VAL A 326 -8.70 24.79 4.61
CA VAL A 326 -10.00 24.27 5.03
C VAL A 326 -10.92 23.97 3.83
N PRO A 327 -11.03 24.81 2.78
CA PRO A 327 -11.85 24.46 1.63
C PRO A 327 -11.40 23.17 0.93
N VAL A 328 -10.10 22.90 0.85
CA VAL A 328 -9.58 21.64 0.29
C VAL A 328 -9.89 20.47 1.23
N VAL A 329 -9.64 20.63 2.51
CA VAL A 329 -9.88 19.59 3.53
C VAL A 329 -11.36 19.22 3.59
N THR A 330 -12.26 20.20 3.62
CA THR A 330 -13.71 19.97 3.68
C THR A 330 -14.28 19.44 2.37
N PHE A 331 -13.73 19.85 1.21
CA PHE A 331 -14.06 19.24 -0.10
C PHE A 331 -13.62 17.78 -0.17
N MET A 332 -12.45 17.45 0.38
CA MET A 332 -11.94 16.07 0.34
C MET A 332 -12.66 15.13 1.31
N LYS A 333 -13.22 15.65 2.41
CA LYS A 333 -13.85 14.84 3.47
C LYS A 333 -14.90 13.85 2.94
N PRO A 334 -15.92 14.22 2.16
CA PRO A 334 -16.90 13.28 1.60
C PRO A 334 -16.30 12.35 0.54
N LEU A 335 -15.18 12.70 -0.09
CA LEU A 335 -14.53 11.90 -1.12
C LEU A 335 -13.58 10.82 -0.53
N LEU A 336 -13.28 10.82 0.77
CA LEU A 336 -12.36 9.85 1.37
C LEU A 336 -12.79 8.39 1.19
N PRO A 337 -14.09 8.01 1.33
CA PRO A 337 -14.54 6.65 1.04
C PRO A 337 -14.32 6.25 -0.42
N VAL A 338 -14.51 7.18 -1.35
CA VAL A 338 -14.25 6.96 -2.79
C VAL A 338 -12.75 6.77 -3.05
N ALA A 339 -11.92 7.59 -2.43
CA ALA A 339 -10.46 7.49 -2.53
C ALA A 339 -9.95 6.13 -2.06
N LEU A 340 -10.45 5.66 -0.91
CA LEU A 340 -10.12 4.36 -0.36
C LEU A 340 -10.63 3.23 -1.28
N SER A 341 -11.85 3.36 -1.79
CA SER A 341 -12.46 2.39 -2.70
C SER A 341 -11.65 2.23 -3.99
N ILE A 342 -11.31 3.33 -4.68
CA ILE A 342 -10.48 3.27 -5.89
C ILE A 342 -9.12 2.62 -5.57
N THR A 343 -8.52 2.98 -4.44
CA THR A 343 -7.23 2.41 -4.03
C THR A 343 -7.33 0.90 -3.84
N LEU A 344 -8.35 0.43 -3.13
CA LEU A 344 -8.52 -1.00 -2.82
C LEU A 344 -8.89 -1.81 -4.06
N ILE A 345 -9.78 -1.32 -4.92
CA ILE A 345 -10.17 -2.06 -6.12
C ILE A 345 -8.99 -2.20 -7.10
N LEU A 346 -8.19 -1.15 -7.28
CA LEU A 346 -6.98 -1.21 -8.10
C LEU A 346 -5.89 -2.09 -7.47
N THR A 347 -5.70 -2.02 -6.16
CA THR A 347 -4.76 -2.90 -5.44
C THR A 347 -5.21 -4.35 -5.52
N GLY A 348 -6.50 -4.62 -5.32
CA GLY A 348 -7.08 -5.96 -5.45
C GLY A 348 -6.87 -6.54 -6.85
N PHE A 349 -7.15 -5.76 -7.89
CA PHE A 349 -6.89 -6.15 -9.27
C PHE A 349 -5.40 -6.45 -9.51
N ALA A 350 -4.50 -5.57 -9.10
CA ALA A 350 -3.07 -5.76 -9.28
C ALA A 350 -2.56 -7.01 -8.53
N CYS A 351 -2.98 -7.21 -7.28
CA CYS A 351 -2.63 -8.39 -6.50
C CYS A 351 -3.17 -9.69 -7.13
N ALA A 352 -4.43 -9.71 -7.61
CA ALA A 352 -4.99 -10.87 -8.29
C ALA A 352 -4.22 -11.21 -9.56
N TYR A 353 -3.93 -10.20 -10.39
CA TYR A 353 -3.15 -10.36 -11.61
C TYR A 353 -1.74 -10.91 -11.33
N ILE A 354 -1.02 -10.32 -10.37
CA ILE A 354 0.33 -10.75 -9.99
C ILE A 354 0.28 -12.19 -9.46
N ALA A 355 -0.62 -12.50 -8.55
CA ALA A 355 -0.71 -13.83 -7.94
C ALA A 355 -0.95 -14.93 -8.98
N ILE A 356 -1.87 -14.69 -9.93
CA ILE A 356 -2.17 -15.66 -11.00
C ILE A 356 -0.98 -15.79 -11.96
N SER A 357 -0.30 -14.69 -12.27
CA SER A 357 0.85 -14.71 -13.18
C SER A 357 2.11 -15.37 -12.59
N MET A 358 2.21 -15.45 -11.26
CA MET A 358 3.34 -16.12 -10.59
C MET A 358 3.31 -17.64 -10.73
N VAL A 359 2.14 -18.24 -10.91
CA VAL A 359 1.95 -19.70 -10.92
C VAL A 359 1.21 -20.15 -12.18
N ASN A 360 1.83 -21.06 -12.94
CA ASN A 360 1.33 -21.45 -14.26
C ASN A 360 0.66 -22.84 -14.29
N LYS A 361 0.80 -23.63 -13.19
CA LYS A 361 0.21 -24.97 -13.12
C LYS A 361 -1.16 -24.91 -12.47
N PRO A 362 -2.19 -25.61 -12.98
CA PRO A 362 -3.53 -25.62 -12.39
C PRO A 362 -3.55 -25.95 -10.89
N ALA A 363 -2.73 -26.92 -10.46
CA ALA A 363 -2.61 -27.28 -9.05
C ALA A 363 -2.06 -26.14 -8.19
N SER A 364 -1.02 -25.43 -8.66
CA SER A 364 -0.45 -24.26 -7.97
C SER A 364 -1.42 -23.08 -7.96
N GLN A 365 -2.19 -22.88 -9.03
CA GLN A 365 -3.23 -21.86 -9.08
C GLN A 365 -4.38 -22.17 -8.13
N GLY A 366 -4.86 -23.45 -8.12
CA GLY A 366 -5.88 -23.91 -7.19
C GLY A 366 -5.44 -23.80 -5.73
N TYR A 367 -4.19 -24.14 -5.42
CA TYR A 367 -3.59 -23.93 -4.11
C TYR A 367 -3.59 -22.44 -3.72
N ALA A 368 -3.09 -21.57 -4.60
CA ALA A 368 -3.02 -20.14 -4.34
C ALA A 368 -4.40 -19.53 -4.11
N PHE A 369 -5.39 -19.94 -4.91
CA PHE A 369 -6.78 -19.53 -4.76
C PHE A 369 -7.37 -19.99 -3.41
N PHE A 370 -7.28 -21.27 -3.09
CA PHE A 370 -7.85 -21.82 -1.86
C PHE A 370 -7.22 -21.21 -0.60
N VAL A 371 -5.89 -21.20 -0.52
CA VAL A 371 -5.18 -20.63 0.63
C VAL A 371 -5.42 -19.12 0.72
N GLY A 372 -5.51 -18.43 -0.41
CA GLY A 372 -5.89 -17.01 -0.46
C GLY A 372 -7.27 -16.74 0.12
N MET A 373 -8.26 -17.60 -0.16
CA MET A 373 -9.60 -17.52 0.46
C MET A 373 -9.55 -17.76 1.96
N VAL A 374 -8.74 -18.72 2.42
CA VAL A 374 -8.54 -18.96 3.87
C VAL A 374 -7.94 -17.75 4.55
N ILE A 375 -6.91 -17.13 3.95
CA ILE A 375 -6.29 -15.89 4.46
C ILE A 375 -7.34 -14.79 4.59
N ALA A 376 -8.12 -14.56 3.55
CA ALA A 376 -9.10 -13.47 3.50
C ALA A 376 -10.26 -13.68 4.48
N LYS A 377 -10.69 -14.92 4.70
CA LYS A 377 -11.84 -15.24 5.55
C LYS A 377 -11.47 -15.47 7.02
N PHE A 378 -10.39 -16.21 7.28
CA PHE A 378 -10.01 -16.66 8.61
C PHE A 378 -8.77 -15.93 9.17
N GLY A 379 -8.17 -15.08 8.37
CA GLY A 379 -7.03 -14.25 8.75
C GLY A 379 -5.66 -14.90 8.53
N PRO A 380 -4.60 -14.11 8.77
CA PRO A 380 -3.21 -14.47 8.46
C PRO A 380 -2.70 -15.73 9.15
N ALA A 381 -3.06 -15.94 10.42
CA ALA A 381 -2.57 -17.09 11.19
C ALA A 381 -3.05 -18.43 10.59
N TRP A 382 -4.36 -18.57 10.37
CA TRP A 382 -4.93 -19.75 9.73
C TRP A 382 -4.44 -19.93 8.29
N GLY A 383 -4.32 -18.82 7.56
CA GLY A 383 -3.81 -18.85 6.20
C GLY A 383 -2.39 -19.38 6.10
N LEU A 384 -1.48 -18.96 6.98
CA LEU A 384 -0.12 -19.49 7.01
C LEU A 384 -0.07 -20.94 7.44
N CYS A 385 -0.75 -21.32 8.53
CA CYS A 385 -0.76 -22.70 9.02
C CYS A 385 -1.31 -23.67 7.98
N ILE A 386 -2.48 -23.39 7.42
CA ILE A 386 -3.12 -24.23 6.40
C ILE A 386 -2.32 -24.19 5.10
N GLY A 387 -1.81 -23.00 4.72
CA GLY A 387 -1.01 -22.83 3.52
C GLY A 387 0.25 -23.68 3.53
N VAL A 388 1.03 -23.63 4.60
CA VAL A 388 2.25 -24.46 4.74
C VAL A 388 1.89 -25.95 4.73
N GLY A 389 0.88 -26.37 5.47
CA GLY A 389 0.45 -27.77 5.51
C GLY A 389 0.02 -28.29 4.12
N LEU A 390 -0.85 -27.56 3.44
CA LEU A 390 -1.33 -27.91 2.10
C LEU A 390 -0.25 -27.84 1.02
N TYR A 391 0.74 -26.98 1.18
CA TYR A 391 1.87 -26.94 0.25
C TYR A 391 2.57 -28.29 0.15
N PHE A 392 2.87 -28.91 1.28
CA PHE A 392 3.51 -30.23 1.31
C PHE A 392 2.61 -31.35 0.78
N LEU A 393 1.30 -31.24 0.93
CA LEU A 393 0.35 -32.24 0.47
C LEU A 393 0.04 -32.13 -1.03
N LEU A 394 -0.11 -30.93 -1.56
CA LEU A 394 -0.67 -30.71 -2.90
C LEU A 394 0.38 -30.31 -3.94
N VAL A 395 1.42 -29.61 -3.54
CA VAL A 395 2.33 -28.93 -4.47
C VAL A 395 3.76 -29.44 -4.38
N TYR A 396 4.22 -29.73 -3.16
CA TYR A 396 5.59 -30.18 -2.93
C TYR A 396 5.88 -31.49 -3.64
N LYS A 397 6.76 -31.44 -4.65
CA LYS A 397 7.33 -32.64 -5.26
C LYS A 397 8.70 -32.86 -4.64
N LYS A 398 8.90 -33.99 -3.93
CA LYS A 398 10.26 -34.50 -3.67
C LYS A 398 10.95 -34.64 -5.04
N THR A 399 11.91 -33.79 -5.33
CA THR A 399 12.88 -34.09 -6.40
C THR A 399 13.56 -35.39 -5.99
N PRO A 400 13.50 -36.46 -6.80
CA PRO A 400 14.30 -37.64 -6.52
C PRO A 400 15.76 -37.17 -6.46
N PHE A 401 16.46 -37.52 -5.37
CA PHE A 401 17.89 -37.33 -5.27
C PHE A 401 18.50 -38.01 -6.50
N THR A 402 18.89 -37.23 -7.48
CA THR A 402 19.77 -37.71 -8.53
C THR A 402 21.15 -37.90 -7.87
N VAL A 403 21.40 -39.12 -7.41
CA VAL A 403 22.76 -39.56 -7.10
C VAL A 403 23.51 -39.43 -8.40
N SER A 404 24.34 -38.38 -8.52
CA SER A 404 25.35 -38.30 -9.56
C SER A 404 26.22 -39.53 -9.42
N LYS A 405 26.05 -40.49 -10.35
CA LYS A 405 27.04 -41.53 -10.53
C LYS A 405 28.30 -40.85 -11.05
N ALA A 406 29.32 -40.79 -10.21
CA ALA A 406 30.68 -40.43 -10.57
C ALA A 406 31.24 -41.36 -11.63
#